data_1b0dc856c0f371bac0d8cb2b67a4cb8a
#
_entry.id   1b0dc856c0f371bac0d8cb2b67a4cb8a
#
_cell.length_a   1.000
_cell.length_b   1.000
_cell.length_c   1.000
_cell.angle_alpha   90.00
_cell.angle_beta   90.00
_cell.angle_gamma   90.00
#
_symmetry.space_group_name_H-M   'P 1'
#
loop_
_entity.id
_entity.type
_entity.pdbx_description
1 polymer ?
#
loop_
_entity_poly.entity_id
_entity_poly.type
_entity_poly.pdbx_seq_one_letter_code
_entity_poly.pdbx_strand_id
1 'polypeptide(L)'
;VTPLQILAFYNAIANDGQRMRPRLVKEIRNRGEVVESFEPEEVGGRICSRKTLNEVKDMLEGVVENGTARNIYTPKYRIAGKTGTARLASGSSGYGGGRYRASFVGYFPAERPLYSCIVVIDNPTNGYYATTVSAPVFREIADKVYSMAYVQYGKPEYEADKTLPVCKNGLKEDFRTIFDELDMDIDGVRDADGADWVVTASNEGENIVIKPRRISYSSVPNVKGMGLRDALYVLENSGLKVDFSGAGMVQRQSLQPGAEVPKGSYIRIELR
;
A
#
# COMPACT_ATOMS: atom_id res chain seq x y z
N VAL A 1 -23.55 25.51 10.22
CA VAL A 1 -22.40 24.72 10.71
C VAL A 1 -21.22 25.01 9.82
N THR A 2 -20.07 25.37 10.40
CA THR A 2 -18.84 25.64 9.64
C THR A 2 -18.08 24.32 9.34
N PRO A 3 -17.23 24.29 8.32
CA PRO A 3 -16.36 23.15 8.06
C PRO A 3 -15.52 22.75 9.28
N LEU A 4 -15.02 23.70 10.04
CA LEU A 4 -14.25 23.44 11.26
C LEU A 4 -15.09 22.73 12.35
N GLN A 5 -16.37 23.10 12.50
CA GLN A 5 -17.26 22.42 13.46
C GLN A 5 -17.54 20.97 13.03
N ILE A 6 -17.71 20.73 11.72
CA ILE A 6 -17.87 19.36 11.17
C ILE A 6 -16.59 18.57 11.41
N LEU A 7 -15.44 19.13 11.10
CA LEU A 7 -14.15 18.47 11.32
C LEU A 7 -13.92 18.15 12.80
N ALA A 8 -14.22 19.07 13.72
CA ALA A 8 -14.11 18.86 15.15
C ALA A 8 -15.01 17.71 15.66
N PHE A 9 -16.19 17.53 15.05
CA PHE A 9 -17.07 16.40 15.36
C PHE A 9 -16.48 15.05 14.89
N TYR A 10 -15.96 14.98 13.66
CA TYR A 10 -15.28 13.77 13.16
C TYR A 10 -13.98 13.50 13.92
N ASN A 11 -13.26 14.54 14.31
CA ASN A 11 -12.10 14.41 15.20
C ASN A 11 -12.49 13.77 16.55
N ALA A 12 -13.64 14.17 17.13
CA ALA A 12 -14.11 13.54 18.35
C ALA A 12 -14.45 12.05 18.16
N ILE A 13 -15.03 11.65 17.01
CA ILE A 13 -15.26 10.23 16.70
C ILE A 13 -13.93 9.49 16.63
N ALA A 14 -12.95 10.03 15.94
CA ALA A 14 -11.60 9.47 15.81
C ALA A 14 -10.90 9.36 17.18
N ASN A 15 -11.09 10.35 18.05
CA ASN A 15 -10.51 10.46 19.39
C ASN A 15 -11.42 9.84 20.49
N ASP A 16 -11.93 8.64 20.24
CA ASP A 16 -12.73 7.85 21.19
C ASP A 16 -13.90 8.58 21.87
N GLY A 17 -14.51 9.49 21.11
CA GLY A 17 -15.66 10.27 21.55
C GLY A 17 -15.29 11.53 22.34
N GLN A 18 -14.02 11.82 22.52
CA GLN A 18 -13.53 12.96 23.28
C GLN A 18 -13.37 14.19 22.38
N ARG A 19 -14.10 15.27 22.68
CA ARG A 19 -13.98 16.53 21.94
C ARG A 19 -12.78 17.32 22.40
N MET A 20 -12.00 17.81 21.42
CA MET A 20 -10.89 18.72 21.66
C MET A 20 -11.26 20.13 21.18
N ARG A 21 -10.77 21.16 21.88
CA ARG A 21 -10.87 22.54 21.43
C ARG A 21 -9.94 22.75 20.23
N PRO A 22 -10.45 23.17 19.04
CA PRO A 22 -9.58 23.51 17.92
C PRO A 22 -8.63 24.64 18.30
N ARG A 23 -7.34 24.45 18.05
CA ARG A 23 -6.30 25.47 18.25
C ARG A 23 -5.48 25.63 16.98
N LEU A 24 -5.11 26.86 16.64
CA LEU A 24 -4.31 27.20 15.46
C LEU A 24 -2.84 27.41 15.82
N VAL A 25 -2.54 27.77 17.06
CA VAL A 25 -1.19 28.03 17.56
C VAL A 25 -0.82 26.95 18.56
N LYS A 26 0.29 26.27 18.35
CA LYS A 26 0.85 25.29 19.26
C LYS A 26 1.77 25.94 20.28
N GLU A 27 2.65 26.81 19.82
CA GLU A 27 3.66 27.47 20.64
C GLU A 27 4.12 28.78 19.99
N ILE A 28 4.60 29.70 20.80
CA ILE A 28 5.28 30.93 20.38
C ILE A 28 6.77 30.77 20.69
N ARG A 29 7.61 31.02 19.69
CA ARG A 29 9.07 30.93 19.84
C ARG A 29 9.72 32.29 19.62
N ASN A 30 10.75 32.57 20.41
CA ASN A 30 11.64 33.70 20.19
C ASN A 30 13.08 33.16 20.06
N ARG A 31 13.74 33.41 18.92
CA ARG A 31 15.10 32.92 18.61
C ARG A 31 15.31 31.43 18.83
N GLY A 32 14.28 30.61 18.62
CA GLY A 32 14.31 29.16 18.80
C GLY A 32 13.88 28.67 20.19
N GLU A 33 13.82 29.52 21.20
CA GLU A 33 13.32 29.20 22.52
C GLU A 33 11.80 29.32 22.59
N VAL A 34 11.14 28.36 23.26
CA VAL A 34 9.68 28.37 23.46
C VAL A 34 9.37 29.40 24.55
N VAL A 35 8.64 30.46 24.18
CA VAL A 35 8.18 31.52 25.09
C VAL A 35 6.85 31.16 25.73
N GLU A 36 5.97 30.54 24.95
CA GLU A 36 4.63 30.15 25.38
C GLU A 36 4.18 28.88 24.65
N SER A 37 3.53 27.95 25.34
CA SER A 37 2.99 26.70 24.82
C SER A 37 1.51 26.60 25.13
N PHE A 38 0.72 26.17 24.14
CA PHE A 38 -0.73 25.96 24.28
C PHE A 38 -1.02 24.46 24.27
N GLU A 39 -1.39 23.92 25.40
CA GLU A 39 -1.70 22.50 25.54
C GLU A 39 -3.07 22.13 24.94
N PRO A 40 -3.26 20.87 24.48
CA PRO A 40 -4.56 20.40 24.04
C PRO A 40 -5.60 20.48 25.16
N GLU A 41 -6.78 21.05 24.86
CA GLU A 41 -7.86 21.22 25.82
C GLU A 41 -9.07 20.35 25.44
N GLU A 42 -9.50 19.51 26.36
CA GLU A 42 -10.73 18.73 26.22
C GLU A 42 -11.95 19.60 26.54
N VAL A 43 -13.01 19.45 25.75
CA VAL A 43 -14.26 20.23 25.89
C VAL A 43 -15.43 19.32 26.18
N GLY A 44 -15.92 19.36 27.41
CA GLY A 44 -17.08 18.57 27.83
C GLY A 44 -16.76 17.07 27.96
N GLY A 45 -17.81 16.25 28.11
CA GLY A 45 -17.67 14.79 28.15
C GLY A 45 -17.71 14.12 26.79
N ARG A 46 -17.70 12.79 26.79
CA ARG A 46 -17.83 11.97 25.57
C ARG A 46 -19.11 12.29 24.83
N ILE A 47 -19.03 12.32 23.48
CA ILE A 47 -20.17 12.63 22.60
C ILE A 47 -21.25 11.53 22.60
N CYS A 48 -20.87 10.27 22.87
CA CYS A 48 -21.78 9.13 22.92
C CYS A 48 -21.18 7.94 23.68
N SER A 49 -21.94 6.85 23.81
CA SER A 49 -21.47 5.60 24.42
C SER A 49 -20.39 4.94 23.57
N ARG A 50 -19.52 4.12 24.18
CA ARG A 50 -18.52 3.33 23.43
C ARG A 50 -19.14 2.42 22.37
N LYS A 51 -20.29 1.79 22.68
CA LYS A 51 -20.99 0.93 21.75
C LYS A 51 -21.38 1.71 20.48
N THR A 52 -22.07 2.85 20.68
CA THR A 52 -22.50 3.72 19.57
C THR A 52 -21.30 4.24 18.78
N LEU A 53 -20.19 4.59 19.48
CA LEU A 53 -18.98 5.07 18.84
C LEU A 53 -18.37 4.03 17.90
N ASN A 54 -18.26 2.77 18.36
CA ASN A 54 -17.72 1.69 17.53
C ASN A 54 -18.61 1.43 16.31
N GLU A 55 -19.94 1.37 16.49
CA GLU A 55 -20.88 1.24 15.38
C GLU A 55 -20.73 2.37 14.34
N VAL A 56 -20.53 3.61 14.80
CA VAL A 56 -20.30 4.75 13.90
C VAL A 56 -18.95 4.65 13.20
N LYS A 57 -17.88 4.24 13.88
CA LYS A 57 -16.56 4.01 13.27
C LYS A 57 -16.66 2.97 12.15
N ASP A 58 -17.28 1.81 12.41
CA ASP A 58 -17.50 0.74 11.44
C ASP A 58 -18.29 1.24 10.21
N MET A 59 -19.35 2.03 10.45
CA MET A 59 -20.13 2.63 9.36
C MET A 59 -19.28 3.60 8.51
N LEU A 60 -18.42 4.41 9.12
CA LEU A 60 -17.59 5.37 8.41
C LEU A 60 -16.47 4.69 7.62
N GLU A 61 -15.91 3.59 8.12
CA GLU A 61 -14.98 2.74 7.36
C GLU A 61 -15.72 2.06 6.19
N GLY A 62 -16.91 1.51 6.41
CA GLY A 62 -17.73 0.90 5.38
C GLY A 62 -18.10 1.84 4.21
N VAL A 63 -18.16 3.16 4.44
CA VAL A 63 -18.36 4.15 3.36
C VAL A 63 -17.22 4.10 2.33
N VAL A 64 -15.99 3.85 2.78
CA VAL A 64 -14.79 3.79 1.92
C VAL A 64 -14.56 2.36 1.40
N GLU A 65 -14.79 1.34 2.20
CA GLU A 65 -14.57 -0.04 1.79
C GLU A 65 -15.60 -0.51 0.73
N ASN A 66 -16.88 -0.27 0.99
CA ASN A 66 -17.98 -0.83 0.20
C ASN A 66 -19.02 0.21 -0.24
N GLY A 67 -18.89 1.46 0.24
CA GLY A 67 -19.92 2.48 0.09
C GLY A 67 -19.60 3.52 -0.98
N THR A 68 -20.17 4.72 -0.78
CA THR A 68 -20.14 5.84 -1.73
C THR A 68 -18.76 6.39 -2.01
N ALA A 69 -17.75 6.12 -1.16
CA ALA A 69 -16.38 6.59 -1.33
C ALA A 69 -15.39 5.45 -1.68
N ARG A 70 -15.86 4.34 -2.25
CA ARG A 70 -14.99 3.22 -2.61
C ARG A 70 -13.86 3.59 -3.58
N ASN A 71 -14.03 4.61 -4.36
CA ASN A 71 -13.00 5.11 -5.29
C ASN A 71 -11.73 5.65 -4.58
N ILE A 72 -11.79 5.91 -3.27
CA ILE A 72 -10.62 6.32 -2.48
C ILE A 72 -10.08 5.22 -1.58
N TYR A 73 -10.57 4.00 -1.72
CA TYR A 73 -10.03 2.85 -1.00
C TYR A 73 -8.53 2.63 -1.28
N THR A 74 -7.80 2.20 -0.26
CA THR A 74 -6.38 1.82 -0.36
C THR A 74 -6.09 0.63 0.55
N PRO A 75 -5.26 -0.32 0.10
CA PRO A 75 -4.78 -1.40 0.95
C PRO A 75 -3.68 -0.97 1.94
N LYS A 76 -3.13 0.25 1.80
CA LYS A 76 -2.00 0.71 2.63
C LYS A 76 -2.39 1.12 4.04
N TYR A 77 -3.59 1.64 4.23
CA TYR A 77 -4.17 2.07 5.51
C TYR A 77 -5.67 2.25 5.33
N ARG A 78 -6.43 2.14 6.41
CA ARG A 78 -7.89 2.33 6.35
C ARG A 78 -8.25 3.81 6.48
N ILE A 79 -9.28 4.21 5.75
CA ILE A 79 -9.87 5.55 5.80
C ILE A 79 -11.30 5.41 6.29
N ALA A 80 -11.67 6.21 7.28
CA ALA A 80 -13.04 6.36 7.72
C ALA A 80 -13.55 7.77 7.40
N GLY A 81 -14.73 7.87 6.79
CA GLY A 81 -15.25 9.19 6.44
C GLY A 81 -16.61 9.18 5.76
N LYS A 82 -17.07 10.38 5.36
CA LYS A 82 -18.38 10.57 4.74
C LYS A 82 -18.35 11.62 3.66
N THR A 83 -19.02 11.32 2.57
CA THR A 83 -19.32 12.26 1.48
C THR A 83 -20.49 13.17 1.85
N GLY A 84 -20.40 14.44 1.44
CA GLY A 84 -21.50 15.40 1.54
C GLY A 84 -21.68 16.14 0.21
N THR A 85 -22.89 16.21 -0.29
CA THR A 85 -23.22 16.99 -1.47
C THR A 85 -24.46 17.82 -1.15
N ALA A 86 -24.30 19.12 -1.00
CA ALA A 86 -25.35 20.04 -0.65
C ALA A 86 -25.62 21.05 -1.78
N ARG A 87 -26.88 21.40 -1.98
CA ARG A 87 -27.26 22.53 -2.86
C ARG A 87 -27.01 23.84 -2.11
N LEU A 88 -26.46 24.81 -2.81
CA LEU A 88 -26.25 26.16 -2.31
C LEU A 88 -27.40 27.06 -2.78
N ALA A 89 -27.97 27.85 -1.87
CA ALA A 89 -28.93 28.87 -2.22
C ALA A 89 -28.22 30.02 -2.95
N SER A 90 -28.84 30.55 -4.01
CA SER A 90 -28.35 31.70 -4.79
C SER A 90 -29.34 32.84 -4.69
N GLY A 91 -29.11 33.78 -3.77
CA GLY A 91 -29.89 34.99 -3.63
C GLY A 91 -31.40 34.80 -3.71
N SER A 92 -32.08 35.56 -4.57
CA SER A 92 -33.53 35.49 -4.78
C SER A 92 -34.02 34.21 -5.49
N SER A 93 -33.13 33.45 -6.14
CA SER A 93 -33.48 32.21 -6.84
C SER A 93 -33.51 30.97 -5.93
N GLY A 94 -33.24 31.11 -4.64
CA GLY A 94 -33.22 30.00 -3.69
C GLY A 94 -32.27 28.87 -4.13
N TYR A 95 -32.74 27.64 -4.09
CA TYR A 95 -31.95 26.45 -4.50
C TYR A 95 -32.01 26.14 -6.01
N GLY A 96 -32.66 27.01 -6.83
CA GLY A 96 -32.80 26.80 -8.27
C GLY A 96 -31.55 27.10 -9.11
N GLY A 97 -30.50 27.65 -8.53
CA GLY A 97 -29.31 28.11 -9.26
C GLY A 97 -28.31 27.05 -9.68
N GLY A 98 -28.59 25.75 -9.45
CA GLY A 98 -27.71 24.63 -9.85
C GLY A 98 -26.33 24.60 -9.20
N ARG A 99 -26.11 25.38 -8.11
CA ARG A 99 -24.84 25.44 -7.39
C ARG A 99 -24.77 24.38 -6.29
N TYR A 100 -23.64 23.71 -6.21
CA TYR A 100 -23.43 22.64 -5.23
C TYR A 100 -22.16 22.89 -4.39
N ARG A 101 -22.19 22.36 -3.18
CA ARG A 101 -21.02 22.19 -2.32
C ARG A 101 -20.76 20.71 -2.17
N ALA A 102 -19.60 20.26 -2.63
CA ALA A 102 -19.12 18.91 -2.44
C ALA A 102 -18.13 18.88 -1.27
N SER A 103 -18.29 17.94 -0.37
CA SER A 103 -17.38 17.78 0.76
C SER A 103 -17.08 16.32 1.06
N PHE A 104 -15.88 16.06 1.53
CA PHE A 104 -15.51 14.80 2.16
C PHE A 104 -14.81 15.11 3.48
N VAL A 105 -15.25 14.47 4.56
CA VAL A 105 -14.68 14.59 5.88
C VAL A 105 -14.37 13.21 6.41
N GLY A 106 -13.22 13.04 7.05
CA GLY A 106 -12.81 11.76 7.57
C GLY A 106 -11.53 11.82 8.39
N TYR A 107 -11.03 10.66 8.77
CA TYR A 107 -9.78 10.49 9.49
C TYR A 107 -9.02 9.26 8.99
N PHE A 108 -7.74 9.25 9.23
CA PHE A 108 -6.82 8.20 8.83
C PHE A 108 -5.55 8.17 9.70
N PRO A 109 -4.89 6.98 9.84
CA PRO A 109 -5.42 5.65 9.58
C PRO A 109 -6.63 5.36 10.48
N ALA A 110 -7.67 4.63 10.00
CA ALA A 110 -8.88 4.42 10.77
C ALA A 110 -8.66 3.51 11.99
N GLU A 111 -7.77 2.52 11.87
CA GLU A 111 -7.36 1.60 12.92
C GLU A 111 -6.64 2.29 14.09
N ARG A 112 -5.90 3.35 13.81
CA ARG A 112 -5.18 4.18 14.79
C ARG A 112 -5.19 5.63 14.32
N PRO A 113 -6.26 6.37 14.56
CA PRO A 113 -6.44 7.71 14.02
C PRO A 113 -5.33 8.68 14.44
N LEU A 114 -4.62 9.24 13.46
CA LEU A 114 -3.59 10.24 13.67
C LEU A 114 -4.01 11.60 13.12
N TYR A 115 -4.77 11.59 12.05
CA TYR A 115 -5.17 12.80 11.33
C TYR A 115 -6.64 12.79 10.99
N SER A 116 -7.30 13.92 11.12
CA SER A 116 -8.62 14.20 10.56
C SER A 116 -8.53 15.32 9.54
N CYS A 117 -9.27 15.20 8.45
CA CYS A 117 -9.25 16.16 7.35
C CYS A 117 -10.66 16.38 6.81
N ILE A 118 -10.94 17.58 6.35
CA ILE A 118 -12.14 17.92 5.59
C ILE A 118 -11.73 18.66 4.31
N VAL A 119 -12.27 18.20 3.20
CA VAL A 119 -12.15 18.87 1.90
C VAL A 119 -13.51 19.40 1.49
N VAL A 120 -13.60 20.68 1.21
CA VAL A 120 -14.83 21.35 0.79
C VAL A 120 -14.56 22.05 -0.53
N ILE A 121 -15.37 21.78 -1.55
CA ILE A 121 -15.28 22.39 -2.87
C ILE A 121 -16.62 23.01 -3.20
N ASP A 122 -16.63 24.34 -3.32
CA ASP A 122 -17.81 25.12 -3.64
C ASP A 122 -17.92 25.32 -5.14
N ASN A 123 -19.11 25.04 -5.66
CA ASN A 123 -19.49 25.23 -7.05
C ASN A 123 -18.48 24.62 -8.04
N PRO A 124 -18.18 23.30 -7.93
CA PRO A 124 -17.26 22.64 -8.83
C PRO A 124 -17.79 22.68 -10.28
N THR A 125 -16.89 22.87 -11.23
CA THR A 125 -17.24 23.03 -12.66
C THR A 125 -17.26 21.71 -13.44
N ASN A 126 -16.58 20.69 -12.91
CA ASN A 126 -16.49 19.37 -13.55
C ASN A 126 -17.06 18.28 -12.62
N GLY A 127 -18.38 18.12 -12.65
CA GLY A 127 -19.10 17.26 -11.71
C GLY A 127 -19.42 17.98 -10.39
N TYR A 128 -20.37 17.45 -9.63
CA TYR A 128 -20.79 18.03 -8.34
C TYR A 128 -20.86 17.02 -7.21
N TYR A 129 -20.67 15.74 -7.51
CA TYR A 129 -20.65 14.71 -6.47
C TYR A 129 -19.33 14.72 -5.69
N ALA A 130 -19.44 14.62 -4.37
CA ALA A 130 -18.28 14.60 -3.48
C ALA A 130 -17.30 13.43 -3.80
N THR A 131 -17.81 12.32 -4.27
CA THR A 131 -17.02 11.16 -4.73
C THR A 131 -16.09 11.50 -5.89
N THR A 132 -16.51 12.42 -6.76
CA THR A 132 -15.76 12.81 -7.96
C THR A 132 -14.80 13.96 -7.70
N VAL A 133 -15.15 14.90 -6.82
CA VAL A 133 -14.38 16.14 -6.67
C VAL A 133 -13.65 16.29 -5.35
N SER A 134 -14.27 16.01 -4.18
CA SER A 134 -13.63 16.22 -2.88
C SER A 134 -12.97 14.99 -2.29
N ALA A 135 -13.53 13.79 -2.50
CA ALA A 135 -12.95 12.55 -1.99
C ALA A 135 -11.57 12.22 -2.60
N PRO A 136 -11.33 12.35 -3.93
CA PRO A 136 -10.00 12.16 -4.49
C PRO A 136 -8.94 13.10 -3.91
N VAL A 137 -9.27 14.38 -3.71
CA VAL A 137 -8.37 15.34 -3.08
C VAL A 137 -8.03 14.94 -1.65
N PHE A 138 -9.04 14.51 -0.87
CA PHE A 138 -8.81 13.96 0.46
C PHE A 138 -7.82 12.78 0.42
N ARG A 139 -7.99 11.86 -0.54
CA ARG A 139 -7.12 10.71 -0.70
C ARG A 139 -5.68 11.11 -1.02
N GLU A 140 -5.45 12.05 -1.92
CA GLU A 140 -4.11 12.56 -2.23
C GLU A 140 -3.43 13.19 -1.02
N ILE A 141 -4.18 13.99 -0.23
CA ILE A 141 -3.68 14.55 1.03
C ILE A 141 -3.34 13.44 2.01
N ALA A 142 -4.24 12.47 2.18
CA ALA A 142 -4.03 11.35 3.10
C ALA A 142 -2.81 10.51 2.73
N ASP A 143 -2.62 10.16 1.46
CA ASP A 143 -1.47 9.41 0.97
C ASP A 143 -0.15 10.16 1.27
N LYS A 144 -0.12 11.46 1.01
CA LYS A 144 1.07 12.27 1.25
C LYS A 144 1.38 12.41 2.74
N VAL A 145 0.37 12.69 3.55
CA VAL A 145 0.53 12.84 5.01
C VAL A 145 0.90 11.49 5.65
N TYR A 146 0.25 10.40 5.23
CA TYR A 146 0.56 9.06 5.72
C TYR A 146 2.01 8.67 5.40
N SER A 147 2.50 8.93 4.19
CA SER A 147 3.88 8.63 3.83
C SER A 147 4.90 9.45 4.65
N MET A 148 4.59 10.72 4.96
CA MET A 148 5.45 11.56 5.82
C MET A 148 5.42 11.08 7.29
N ALA A 149 4.24 10.73 7.80
CA ALA A 149 4.07 10.22 9.15
C ALA A 149 4.74 8.85 9.34
N TYR A 150 4.72 8.00 8.31
CA TYR A 150 5.41 6.71 8.31
C TYR A 150 6.92 6.84 8.56
N VAL A 151 7.55 7.84 7.96
CA VAL A 151 8.97 8.14 8.19
C VAL A 151 9.21 8.65 9.62
N GLN A 152 8.26 9.39 10.20
CA GLN A 152 8.42 10.03 11.51
C GLN A 152 8.06 9.13 12.70
N TYR A 153 7.06 8.24 12.56
CA TYR A 153 6.51 7.43 13.66
C TYR A 153 6.82 5.95 13.58
N GLY A 154 7.65 5.54 12.61
CA GLY A 154 8.00 4.14 12.36
C GLY A 154 6.90 3.37 11.63
N LYS A 155 7.22 2.14 11.24
CA LYS A 155 6.24 1.24 10.63
C LYS A 155 5.04 1.09 11.57
N PRO A 156 3.77 1.28 11.10
CA PRO A 156 2.65 0.70 11.84
C PRO A 156 2.98 -0.79 12.04
N GLU A 157 2.67 -1.35 13.20
CA GLU A 157 2.58 -2.80 13.37
C GLU A 157 1.44 -3.30 12.46
N TYR A 158 1.74 -3.37 11.18
CA TYR A 158 0.97 -4.15 10.26
C TYR A 158 1.41 -5.59 10.56
N GLU A 159 0.50 -6.44 10.99
CA GLU A 159 0.65 -7.85 10.70
C GLU A 159 0.68 -7.93 9.17
N ALA A 160 1.87 -7.83 8.62
CA ALA A 160 2.09 -8.05 7.20
C ALA A 160 1.52 -9.45 6.94
N ASP A 161 0.58 -9.51 6.00
CA ASP A 161 0.19 -10.77 5.43
C ASP A 161 1.50 -11.48 5.05
N LYS A 162 1.89 -12.47 5.85
CA LYS A 162 3.21 -13.12 5.78
C LYS A 162 3.36 -14.01 4.54
N THR A 163 2.44 -13.87 3.58
CA THR A 163 2.55 -14.52 2.29
C THR A 163 3.67 -13.90 1.48
N LEU A 164 4.82 -14.55 1.52
CA LEU A 164 5.95 -14.17 0.70
C LEU A 164 5.58 -14.29 -0.79
N PRO A 165 5.95 -13.31 -1.62
CA PRO A 165 5.66 -13.38 -3.05
C PRO A 165 6.42 -14.55 -3.69
N VAL A 166 5.77 -15.29 -4.59
CA VAL A 166 6.44 -16.27 -5.43
C VAL A 166 7.45 -15.55 -6.33
N CYS A 167 8.74 -15.79 -6.09
CA CYS A 167 9.81 -15.17 -6.83
C CYS A 167 10.26 -16.04 -8.00
N LYS A 168 10.93 -15.42 -8.99
CA LYS A 168 11.64 -16.17 -10.04
C LYS A 168 12.77 -16.98 -9.41
N ASN A 169 13.12 -18.09 -10.04
CA ASN A 169 14.30 -18.85 -9.65
C ASN A 169 15.57 -18.05 -9.94
N GLY A 170 16.52 -18.04 -9.02
CA GLY A 170 17.73 -17.23 -9.16
C GLY A 170 18.87 -17.71 -8.25
N LEU A 171 19.93 -16.89 -8.18
CA LEU A 171 21.08 -17.14 -7.32
C LEU A 171 20.69 -17.01 -5.84
N LYS A 172 21.19 -17.92 -5.00
CA LYS A 172 20.96 -17.91 -3.56
C LYS A 172 21.43 -16.62 -2.88
N GLU A 173 22.57 -16.10 -3.31
CA GLU A 173 23.17 -14.85 -2.79
C GLU A 173 22.28 -13.63 -3.06
N ASP A 174 21.69 -13.54 -4.26
CA ASP A 174 20.80 -12.44 -4.62
C ASP A 174 19.53 -12.48 -3.78
N PHE A 175 18.96 -13.65 -3.55
CA PHE A 175 17.82 -13.83 -2.67
C PHE A 175 18.13 -13.41 -1.24
N ARG A 176 19.30 -13.83 -0.72
CA ARG A 176 19.73 -13.47 0.62
C ARG A 176 19.86 -11.94 0.75
N THR A 177 20.52 -11.29 -0.20
CA THR A 177 20.70 -9.83 -0.18
C THR A 177 19.35 -9.11 -0.21
N ILE A 178 18.43 -9.53 -1.09
CA ILE A 178 17.11 -8.90 -1.22
C ILE A 178 16.31 -9.07 0.07
N PHE A 179 16.34 -10.24 0.67
CA PHE A 179 15.54 -10.53 1.87
C PHE A 179 16.11 -9.87 3.13
N ASP A 180 17.43 -9.79 3.24
CA ASP A 180 18.10 -9.05 4.31
C ASP A 180 17.78 -7.55 4.21
N GLU A 181 17.79 -6.95 3.01
CA GLU A 181 17.44 -5.55 2.79
C GLU A 181 15.94 -5.25 3.03
N LEU A 182 15.07 -6.22 2.80
CA LEU A 182 13.62 -6.09 3.04
C LEU A 182 13.19 -6.48 4.45
N ASP A 183 14.14 -6.85 5.33
CA ASP A 183 13.89 -7.33 6.70
C ASP A 183 12.86 -8.48 6.73
N MET A 184 13.02 -9.41 5.76
CA MET A 184 12.16 -10.58 5.60
C MET A 184 12.89 -11.82 6.12
N ASP A 185 12.36 -12.41 7.19
CA ASP A 185 12.87 -13.69 7.72
C ASP A 185 12.33 -14.85 6.88
N ILE A 186 13.23 -15.60 6.23
CA ILE A 186 12.86 -16.71 5.36
C ILE A 186 13.50 -17.98 5.86
N ASP A 187 12.65 -18.88 6.32
CA ASP A 187 13.01 -20.26 6.57
C ASP A 187 13.45 -20.96 5.26
N GLY A 188 14.62 -21.52 5.25
CA GLY A 188 15.12 -22.31 4.12
C GLY A 188 16.23 -21.69 3.27
N VAL A 189 16.51 -20.37 3.33
CA VAL A 189 17.72 -19.80 2.68
C VAL A 189 18.99 -20.34 3.34
N ARG A 190 18.93 -20.58 4.65
CA ARG A 190 20.05 -21.15 5.44
C ARG A 190 20.26 -22.64 5.17
N ASP A 191 19.19 -23.39 4.87
CA ASP A 191 19.22 -24.84 4.71
C ASP A 191 19.54 -25.31 3.28
N ALA A 192 19.69 -24.40 2.32
CA ALA A 192 20.09 -24.71 0.94
C ALA A 192 21.61 -24.95 0.84
N ASP A 193 22.17 -25.79 1.73
CA ASP A 193 23.60 -26.07 1.75
C ASP A 193 24.07 -26.75 0.47
N GLY A 194 25.09 -26.14 -0.16
CA GLY A 194 25.78 -26.69 -1.33
C GLY A 194 25.12 -26.42 -2.68
N ALA A 195 24.12 -25.54 -2.78
CA ALA A 195 23.55 -25.12 -4.06
C ALA A 195 23.68 -23.60 -4.23
N ASP A 196 24.21 -23.16 -5.37
CA ASP A 196 24.31 -21.74 -5.74
C ASP A 196 22.99 -21.18 -6.24
N TRP A 197 22.09 -22.05 -6.70
CA TRP A 197 20.79 -21.72 -7.27
C TRP A 197 19.64 -22.20 -6.39
N VAL A 198 18.59 -21.39 -6.34
CA VAL A 198 17.39 -21.69 -5.55
C VAL A 198 16.11 -21.51 -6.37
N VAL A 199 15.07 -22.17 -5.94
CA VAL A 199 13.71 -22.06 -6.46
C VAL A 199 12.75 -21.78 -5.33
N THR A 200 11.83 -20.86 -5.53
CA THR A 200 10.74 -20.62 -4.60
C THR A 200 9.57 -21.54 -4.90
N ALA A 201 9.00 -22.14 -3.88
CA ALA A 201 7.78 -22.95 -3.99
C ALA A 201 6.81 -22.53 -2.88
N SER A 202 5.51 -22.42 -3.18
CA SER A 202 4.52 -22.26 -2.14
C SER A 202 4.18 -23.62 -1.54
N ASN A 203 4.16 -23.71 -0.21
CA ASN A 203 3.49 -24.82 0.47
C ASN A 203 1.99 -24.49 0.55
N GLU A 204 1.16 -25.52 0.45
CA GLU A 204 -0.29 -25.41 0.55
C GLU A 204 -0.67 -24.60 1.81
N GLY A 205 -0.94 -23.31 1.58
CA GLY A 205 -1.62 -22.46 2.52
C GLY A 205 -0.91 -21.20 3.01
N GLU A 206 0.41 -21.15 3.30
CA GLU A 206 0.91 -19.95 4.01
C GLU A 206 2.40 -19.61 3.92
N ASN A 207 3.31 -20.50 3.51
CA ASN A 207 4.75 -20.18 3.50
C ASN A 207 5.41 -20.49 2.17
N ILE A 208 6.22 -19.55 1.67
CA ILE A 208 7.12 -19.82 0.54
C ILE A 208 8.38 -20.48 1.10
N VAL A 209 8.67 -21.65 0.57
CA VAL A 209 9.88 -22.40 0.89
C VAL A 209 10.89 -22.21 -0.22
N ILE A 210 12.12 -21.88 0.15
CA ILE A 210 13.25 -21.85 -0.77
C ILE A 210 13.87 -23.24 -0.81
N LYS A 211 13.88 -23.85 -2.01
CA LYS A 211 14.49 -25.15 -2.25
C LYS A 211 15.79 -25.01 -3.05
N PRO A 212 16.85 -25.78 -2.69
CA PRO A 212 18.07 -25.79 -3.47
C PRO A 212 17.84 -26.37 -4.86
N ARG A 213 18.46 -25.74 -5.87
CA ARG A 213 18.43 -26.20 -7.25
C ARG A 213 19.85 -26.47 -7.73
N ARG A 214 20.17 -27.73 -7.95
CA ARG A 214 21.47 -28.12 -8.50
C ARG A 214 21.45 -27.99 -10.02
N ILE A 215 22.41 -27.26 -10.58
CA ILE A 215 22.59 -27.09 -12.02
C ILE A 215 23.81 -27.91 -12.44
N SER A 216 23.62 -28.78 -13.43
CA SER A 216 24.74 -29.49 -14.07
C SER A 216 25.17 -28.70 -15.30
N TYR A 217 26.44 -28.37 -15.39
CA TYR A 217 27.04 -27.71 -16.56
C TYR A 217 27.62 -28.71 -17.58
N SER A 218 27.57 -30.01 -17.31
CA SER A 218 28.01 -31.08 -18.21
C SER A 218 26.93 -31.58 -19.19
N SER A 219 25.69 -31.17 -18.95
CA SER A 219 24.52 -31.51 -19.75
C SER A 219 23.62 -30.30 -19.89
N VAL A 220 22.63 -30.33 -20.77
CA VAL A 220 21.67 -29.22 -20.96
C VAL A 220 20.98 -28.88 -19.64
N PRO A 221 21.18 -27.68 -19.08
CA PRO A 221 20.54 -27.31 -17.82
C PRO A 221 19.04 -27.09 -18.00
N ASN A 222 18.29 -27.29 -16.90
CA ASN A 222 16.89 -26.88 -16.86
C ASN A 222 16.81 -25.40 -16.44
N VAL A 223 16.42 -24.50 -17.34
CA VAL A 223 16.30 -23.06 -17.04
C VAL A 223 14.86 -22.58 -16.92
N LYS A 224 13.86 -23.48 -16.93
CA LYS A 224 12.46 -23.11 -16.74
C LYS A 224 12.26 -22.41 -15.40
N GLY A 225 11.48 -21.31 -15.40
CA GLY A 225 11.21 -20.49 -14.22
C GLY A 225 12.31 -19.46 -13.89
N MET A 226 13.44 -19.44 -14.62
CA MET A 226 14.48 -18.43 -14.48
C MET A 226 14.14 -17.16 -15.23
N GLY A 227 14.66 -16.02 -14.77
CA GLY A 227 14.70 -14.80 -15.56
C GLY A 227 15.66 -14.94 -16.74
N LEU A 228 15.53 -14.04 -17.76
CA LEU A 228 16.38 -14.10 -18.96
C LEU A 228 17.86 -14.05 -18.62
N ARG A 229 18.30 -13.14 -17.75
CA ARG A 229 19.71 -12.97 -17.37
C ARG A 229 20.31 -14.24 -16.77
N ASP A 230 19.59 -14.85 -15.84
CA ASP A 230 20.05 -16.05 -15.15
C ASP A 230 20.06 -17.27 -16.10
N ALA A 231 19.03 -17.36 -16.96
CA ALA A 231 18.96 -18.43 -17.96
C ALA A 231 20.13 -18.34 -18.97
N LEU A 232 20.43 -17.13 -19.47
CA LEU A 232 21.58 -16.89 -20.34
C LEU A 232 22.88 -17.29 -19.66
N TYR A 233 23.11 -16.82 -18.42
CA TYR A 233 24.30 -17.15 -17.66
C TYR A 233 24.52 -18.66 -17.54
N VAL A 234 23.47 -19.39 -17.16
CA VAL A 234 23.54 -20.84 -16.96
C VAL A 234 23.78 -21.58 -18.29
N LEU A 235 23.09 -21.22 -19.35
CA LEU A 235 23.18 -21.88 -20.66
C LEU A 235 24.52 -21.61 -21.36
N GLU A 236 24.99 -20.36 -21.32
CA GLU A 236 26.27 -19.98 -21.94
C GLU A 236 27.46 -20.62 -21.18
N ASN A 237 27.41 -20.67 -19.85
CA ASN A 237 28.44 -21.37 -19.06
C ASN A 237 28.41 -22.91 -19.29
N SER A 238 27.28 -23.45 -19.77
CA SER A 238 27.20 -24.84 -20.24
C SER A 238 27.72 -25.03 -21.66
N GLY A 239 28.21 -23.96 -22.31
CA GLY A 239 28.76 -23.96 -23.65
C GLY A 239 27.69 -23.97 -24.75
N LEU A 240 26.48 -23.56 -24.48
CA LEU A 240 25.37 -23.46 -25.45
C LEU A 240 25.27 -22.05 -26.04
N LYS A 241 24.79 -21.93 -27.25
CA LYS A 241 24.42 -20.67 -27.89
C LYS A 241 22.92 -20.46 -27.75
N VAL A 242 22.53 -19.33 -27.21
CA VAL A 242 21.13 -19.09 -26.83
C VAL A 242 20.44 -18.15 -27.83
N ASP A 243 19.28 -18.58 -28.29
CA ASP A 243 18.30 -17.75 -29.00
C ASP A 243 17.05 -17.60 -28.10
N PHE A 244 16.48 -16.41 -27.97
CA PHE A 244 15.36 -16.20 -27.07
C PHE A 244 14.27 -15.32 -27.65
N SER A 245 13.05 -15.51 -27.16
CA SER A 245 11.89 -14.70 -27.51
C SER A 245 10.99 -14.45 -26.31
N GLY A 246 10.31 -13.28 -26.29
CA GLY A 246 9.43 -12.89 -25.19
C GLY A 246 10.15 -12.15 -24.05
N ALA A 247 9.43 -11.93 -22.93
CA ALA A 247 9.93 -11.27 -21.72
C ALA A 247 9.33 -11.95 -20.49
N GLY A 248 10.00 -11.82 -19.33
CA GLY A 248 9.50 -12.43 -18.08
C GLY A 248 10.33 -13.64 -17.67
N MET A 249 9.68 -14.78 -17.42
CA MET A 249 10.31 -16.05 -17.02
C MET A 249 10.35 -17.05 -18.16
N VAL A 250 11.39 -17.86 -18.22
CA VAL A 250 11.50 -18.98 -19.19
C VAL A 250 10.38 -19.99 -18.95
N GLN A 251 9.50 -20.13 -19.92
CA GLN A 251 8.41 -21.12 -19.92
C GLN A 251 8.80 -22.41 -20.65
N ARG A 252 9.54 -22.28 -21.76
CA ARG A 252 9.96 -23.40 -22.61
C ARG A 252 11.41 -23.28 -23.01
N GLN A 253 12.06 -24.46 -23.20
CA GLN A 253 13.37 -24.59 -23.82
C GLN A 253 13.33 -25.69 -24.85
N SER A 254 14.04 -25.50 -25.98
CA SER A 254 13.99 -26.40 -27.13
C SER A 254 14.74 -27.73 -26.93
N LEU A 255 15.80 -27.71 -26.10
CA LEU A 255 16.54 -28.91 -25.73
C LEU A 255 16.04 -29.46 -24.40
N GLN A 256 15.96 -30.78 -24.30
CA GLN A 256 15.53 -31.42 -23.04
C GLN A 256 16.62 -31.28 -21.96
N PRO A 257 16.22 -30.92 -20.70
CA PRO A 257 17.14 -30.92 -19.57
C PRO A 257 17.81 -32.28 -19.41
N GLY A 258 19.12 -32.27 -19.14
CA GLY A 258 19.92 -33.48 -18.98
C GLY A 258 20.44 -34.11 -20.26
N ALA A 259 20.04 -33.62 -21.45
CA ALA A 259 20.56 -34.12 -22.70
C ALA A 259 22.06 -33.78 -22.88
N GLU A 260 22.82 -34.69 -23.41
CA GLU A 260 24.22 -34.44 -23.81
C GLU A 260 24.22 -33.90 -25.24
N VAL A 261 24.79 -32.71 -25.44
CA VAL A 261 24.88 -32.06 -26.71
C VAL A 261 26.30 -31.50 -26.94
N PRO A 262 26.80 -31.41 -28.18
CA PRO A 262 28.09 -30.80 -28.44
C PRO A 262 28.16 -29.34 -27.98
N LYS A 263 29.34 -28.91 -27.50
CA LYS A 263 29.57 -27.49 -27.16
C LYS A 263 29.33 -26.63 -28.43
N GLY A 264 28.67 -25.48 -28.24
CA GLY A 264 28.25 -24.59 -29.31
C GLY A 264 26.92 -24.91 -29.96
N SER A 265 26.21 -25.96 -29.47
CA SER A 265 24.83 -26.24 -29.90
C SER A 265 23.89 -25.08 -29.56
N TYR A 266 22.88 -24.86 -30.42
CA TYR A 266 21.87 -23.82 -30.24
C TYR A 266 20.71 -24.32 -29.35
N ILE A 267 20.33 -23.50 -28.43
CA ILE A 267 19.11 -23.69 -27.64
C ILE A 267 18.22 -22.45 -27.78
N ARG A 268 16.94 -22.66 -28.02
CA ARG A 268 15.93 -21.59 -27.98
C ARG A 268 15.15 -21.65 -26.71
N ILE A 269 14.95 -20.46 -26.07
CA ILE A 269 14.11 -20.29 -24.89
C ILE A 269 12.98 -19.31 -25.19
N GLU A 270 11.79 -19.60 -24.65
CA GLU A 270 10.61 -18.77 -24.75
C GLU A 270 10.24 -18.26 -23.36
N LEU A 271 10.11 -16.91 -23.21
CA LEU A 271 9.77 -16.24 -21.98
C LEU A 271 8.33 -15.70 -22.04
N ARG A 272 7.71 -15.69 -20.86
CA ARG A 272 6.41 -15.09 -20.63
C ARG A 272 6.36 -14.41 -19.28
#